data_8795e8508eee3b8ff38507f2a6a91e01
#
_entry.id   8795e8508eee3b8ff38507f2a6a91e01
#
_cell.length_a   1.000
_cell.length_b   1.000
_cell.length_c   1.000
_cell.angle_alpha   90.00
_cell.angle_beta   90.00
_cell.angle_gamma   90.00
#
_symmetry.space_group_name_H-M   'P 1'
#
loop_
_entity.id
_entity.type
_entity.pdbx_description
1 polymer ?
#
loop_
_entity_poly.entity_id
_entity_poly.type
_entity_poly.pdbx_seq_one_letter_code
_entity_poly.pdbx_strand_id
1 'polypeptide(L)' 'MESTKTRILKKLLETDGYLSGQELCEQLGVSRTAVWKYMKQLKEEGYEI' A
#
# COMPACT_ATOMS: atom_id res chain seq x y z
N MET A 1 0.32 -4.52 16.86
CA MET A 1 1.21 -4.11 15.77
C MET A 1 0.49 -4.28 14.44
N GLU A 2 0.52 -3.27 13.60
CA GLU A 2 -0.16 -3.36 12.31
C GLU A 2 0.70 -4.10 11.29
N SER A 3 0.05 -4.91 10.46
CA SER A 3 0.76 -5.58 9.38
C SER A 3 1.15 -4.57 8.29
N THR A 4 2.12 -4.92 7.48
CA THR A 4 2.54 -4.07 6.36
C THR A 4 1.36 -3.79 5.43
N LYS A 5 0.54 -4.81 5.19
CA LYS A 5 -0.65 -4.68 4.36
C LYS A 5 -1.60 -3.61 4.92
N THR A 6 -1.83 -3.62 6.23
CA THR A 6 -2.69 -2.64 6.88
C THR A 6 -2.11 -1.23 6.78
N ARG A 7 -0.79 -1.11 6.92
CA ARG A 7 -0.13 0.19 6.80
C ARG A 7 -0.27 0.76 5.39
N ILE A 8 -0.13 -0.08 4.39
CA ILE A 8 -0.31 0.33 3.00
C ILE A 8 -1.74 0.80 2.77
N LEU A 9 -2.72 0.04 3.25
CA LEU A 9 -4.12 0.38 3.12
C LEU A 9 -4.43 1.72 3.77
N LYS A 10 -3.91 1.95 4.97
CA LYS A 10 -4.12 3.21 5.67
C LYS A 10 -3.55 4.39 4.89
N LYS A 11 -2.36 4.24 4.34
CA LYS A 11 -1.76 5.30 3.54
C LYS A 11 -2.57 5.63 2.31
N LEU A 12 -3.09 4.61 1.65
CA LEU A 12 -3.95 4.82 0.47
C LEU A 12 -5.24 5.55 0.83
N LEU A 13 -5.83 5.21 1.96
CA LEU A 13 -7.06 5.84 2.40
C LEU A 13 -6.85 7.28 2.90
N GLU A 14 -5.70 7.57 3.47
CA GLU A 14 -5.36 8.90 3.96
C GLU A 14 -5.03 9.87 2.83
N THR A 15 -4.63 9.36 1.68
CA THR A 15 -4.20 10.18 0.56
C THR A 15 -5.40 10.52 -0.33
N ASP A 16 -5.64 11.80 -0.52
CA ASP A 16 -6.72 12.30 -1.37
C ASP A 16 -6.32 12.31 -2.84
N GLY A 17 -5.65 11.31 -3.29
CA GLY A 17 -5.21 11.28 -4.64
C GLY A 17 -4.39 10.05 -4.91
N TYR A 18 -3.54 10.15 -5.90
CA TYR A 18 -2.72 9.05 -6.32
C TYR A 18 -1.42 8.97 -5.54
N LEU A 19 -1.15 7.80 -4.98
CA LEU A 19 0.10 7.54 -4.27
C LEU A 19 0.85 6.44 -5.02
N SER A 20 2.05 6.75 -5.48
CA SER A 20 2.84 5.79 -6.25
C SER A 20 3.42 4.69 -5.36
N GLY A 21 3.70 3.54 -5.97
CA GLY A 21 4.35 2.45 -5.25
C GLY A 21 5.71 2.84 -4.69
N GLN A 22 6.42 3.70 -5.41
CA GLN A 22 7.73 4.18 -4.94
C GLN A 22 7.60 5.00 -3.65
N GLU A 23 6.62 5.86 -3.60
CA GLU A 23 6.38 6.66 -2.39
C GLU A 23 6.00 5.77 -1.21
N LEU A 24 5.19 4.75 -1.44
CA LEU A 24 4.84 3.80 -0.40
C LEU A 24 6.07 3.06 0.11
N CYS A 25 6.95 2.65 -0.77
CA CYS A 25 8.19 1.99 -0.38
C CYS A 25 9.03 2.86 0.53
N GLU A 26 9.18 4.13 0.17
CA GLU A 26 9.99 5.07 0.94
C GLU A 26 9.37 5.39 2.29
N GLN A 27 8.07 5.63 2.32
CA GLN A 27 7.40 5.99 3.56
C GLN A 27 7.31 4.85 4.55
N LEU A 28 7.12 3.63 4.06
CA LEU A 28 6.95 2.47 4.92
C LEU A 28 8.24 1.71 5.17
N GLY A 29 9.29 2.01 4.42
CA GLY A 29 10.55 1.30 4.55
C GLY A 29 10.49 -0.15 4.12
N VAL A 30 9.65 -0.46 3.14
CA VAL A 30 9.50 -1.82 2.61
C VAL A 30 10.00 -1.89 1.17
N SER A 31 10.25 -3.10 0.69
CA SER A 31 10.69 -3.27 -0.69
C SER A 31 9.55 -3.01 -1.67
N ARG A 32 9.94 -2.64 -2.89
CA ARG A 32 8.98 -2.41 -3.96
C ARG A 32 8.15 -3.68 -4.26
N THR A 33 8.82 -4.81 -4.24
CA THR A 33 8.15 -6.09 -4.46
C THR A 33 7.08 -6.36 -3.41
N ALA A 34 7.38 -6.04 -2.15
CA ALA A 34 6.42 -6.22 -1.07
C ALA A 34 5.21 -5.31 -1.27
N VAL A 35 5.43 -4.05 -1.65
CA VAL A 35 4.34 -3.12 -1.92
C VAL A 35 3.44 -3.64 -3.04
N TRP A 36 4.03 -4.08 -4.14
CA TRP A 36 3.28 -4.63 -5.27
C TRP A 36 2.44 -5.84 -4.87
N LYS A 37 3.03 -6.71 -4.08
CA LYS A 37 2.36 -7.91 -3.62
C LYS A 37 1.11 -7.56 -2.79
N TYR A 38 1.26 -6.65 -1.85
CA TYR A 38 0.15 -6.25 -1.00
C TYR A 38 -0.90 -5.45 -1.74
N MET A 39 -0.49 -4.60 -2.67
CA MET A 39 -1.44 -3.85 -3.48
C MET A 39 -2.30 -4.79 -4.32
N LYS A 40 -1.69 -5.82 -4.88
CA LYS A 40 -2.44 -6.82 -5.64
C LYS A 40 -3.45 -7.54 -4.75
N GLN A 41 -3.05 -7.90 -3.53
CA GLN A 41 -3.94 -8.57 -2.59
C GLN A 41 -5.13 -7.68 -2.22
N LEU A 42 -4.87 -6.40 -1.96
CA LEU A 42 -5.92 -5.46 -1.63
C LEU A 42 -6.91 -5.30 -2.79
N LYS A 43 -6.41 -5.25 -3.99
CA LYS A 43 -7.26 -5.14 -5.17
C LYS A 43 -8.15 -6.37 -5.31
N GLU A 44 -7.61 -7.55 -5.05
CA GLU A 44 -8.38 -8.79 -5.10
C GLU A 44 -9.45 -8.84 -4.02
N GLU A 45 -9.23 -8.17 -2.90
CA GLU A 45 -10.19 -8.10 -1.81
C GLU A 45 -11.29 -7.07 -2.06
N GLY A 46 -11.21 -6.32 -3.14
CA GLY A 46 -12.24 -5.39 -3.53
C GLY A 46 -11.93 -3.91 -3.29
N TYR A 47 -10.74 -3.59 -2.84
CA TYR A 47 -10.35 -2.19 -2.67
C TYR A 47 -9.98 -1.57 -4.01
N GLU A 48 -10.38 -0.33 -4.20
CA GLU A 48 -10.01 0.43 -5.39
C GLU A 48 -8.63 1.04 -5.22
N ILE A 49 -7.71 0.56 -5.99
CA ILE A 49 -6.34 1.04 -5.94
C ILE A 49 -5.87 1.39 -7.33
#